data_9d62ae77f225fe027f221dc92d0b3f52
#
_entry.id   9d62ae77f225fe027f221dc92d0b3f52
#
_cell.length_a   1.000
_cell.length_b   1.000
_cell.length_c   1.000
_cell.angle_alpha   90.00
_cell.angle_beta   90.00
_cell.angle_gamma   90.00
#
_symmetry.space_group_name_H-M   'P 1'
#
loop_
_entity.id
_entity.type
_entity.pdbx_description
1 polymer ?
#
loop_
_entity_poly.entity_id
_entity_poly.type
_entity_poly.pdbx_seq_one_letter_code
_entity_poly.pdbx_strand_id
1 'polypeptide(L)'
;MIEKLIEKQLENREQKFGLYKVLRAHLLPLTNCAFNKSGDKFITGSYDRTCKVWDTKSGSELISLEEHSNVVYTMAFNNPYGDKIVTGSFDRTAKIWDSNTGQRYHTLKGHKMEIVCLSFDPHGMLVATGSMDNTAKLFDVETG
;
A
#
# COMPACT_ATOMS: atom_id res chain seq x y z
N MET A 1 -2.24 8.62 46.47
CA MET A 1 -1.11 8.54 45.48
C MET A 1 -1.31 7.39 44.50
N ILE A 2 -1.69 6.20 44.95
CA ILE A 2 -1.94 5.02 44.11
C ILE A 2 -3.16 5.20 43.22
N GLU A 3 -4.27 5.77 43.76
CA GLU A 3 -5.50 6.05 42.98
C GLU A 3 -5.23 6.98 41.77
N LYS A 4 -4.46 8.07 41.94
CA LYS A 4 -4.11 8.97 40.84
C LYS A 4 -3.22 8.30 39.77
N LEU A 5 -2.41 7.29 40.15
CA LEU A 5 -1.64 6.49 39.19
C LEU A 5 -2.52 5.51 38.41
N ILE A 6 -3.54 4.96 39.07
CA ILE A 6 -4.51 4.06 38.45
C ILE A 6 -5.43 4.84 37.51
N GLU A 7 -5.93 6.02 37.89
CA GLU A 7 -6.70 6.91 37.02
C GLU A 7 -5.89 7.33 35.80
N LYS A 8 -4.63 7.72 35.96
CA LYS A 8 -3.74 8.06 34.85
C LYS A 8 -3.40 6.89 33.93
N GLN A 9 -3.40 5.65 34.48
CA GLN A 9 -3.26 4.43 33.66
C GLN A 9 -4.56 4.04 32.95
N LEU A 10 -5.71 4.35 33.53
CA LEU A 10 -7.03 4.13 32.93
C LEU A 10 -7.30 5.16 31.83
N GLU A 11 -7.00 6.43 32.05
CA GLU A 11 -7.06 7.49 31.02
C GLU A 11 -6.14 7.17 29.83
N ASN A 12 -4.93 6.65 30.08
CA ASN A 12 -4.03 6.16 29.03
C ASN A 12 -4.54 4.91 28.30
N ARG A 13 -5.44 4.12 28.90
CA ARG A 13 -6.08 2.97 28.25
C ARG A 13 -7.27 3.37 27.38
N GLU A 14 -8.05 4.37 27.79
CA GLU A 14 -9.16 4.90 27.00
C GLU A 14 -8.69 5.70 25.77
N GLN A 15 -7.51 6.35 25.82
CA GLN A 15 -6.89 6.99 24.67
C GLN A 15 -6.33 6.03 23.61
N LYS A 16 -6.33 4.70 23.85
CA LYS A 16 -5.77 3.69 22.94
C LYS A 16 -6.60 3.44 21.67
N PHE A 17 -7.83 3.92 21.57
CA PHE A 17 -8.77 3.69 20.48
C PHE A 17 -9.29 4.98 19.83
N GLY A 18 -8.59 6.09 20.00
CA GLY A 18 -8.94 7.37 19.40
C GLY A 18 -8.33 7.58 18.02
N LEU A 19 -8.86 8.56 17.29
CA LEU A 19 -8.26 9.05 16.05
C LEU A 19 -6.86 9.58 16.33
N TYR A 20 -5.83 8.96 15.74
CA TYR A 20 -4.44 9.35 15.93
C TYR A 20 -4.03 10.51 15.03
N LYS A 21 -4.38 10.45 13.73
CA LYS A 21 -4.00 11.46 12.75
C LYS A 21 -4.93 11.44 11.53
N VAL A 22 -5.16 12.62 10.94
CA VAL A 22 -5.84 12.78 9.66
C VAL A 22 -4.82 13.28 8.64
N LEU A 23 -4.72 12.61 7.49
CA LEU A 23 -3.84 13.01 6.38
C LEU A 23 -4.70 13.38 5.16
N ARG A 24 -4.42 14.52 4.58
CA ARG A 24 -4.94 14.89 3.25
C ARG A 24 -3.99 14.31 2.20
N ALA A 25 -4.15 13.01 1.94
CA ALA A 25 -3.17 12.22 1.20
C ALA A 25 -3.17 12.48 -0.31
N HIS A 26 -4.34 12.66 -0.90
CA HIS A 26 -4.51 12.72 -2.36
C HIS A 26 -5.48 13.83 -2.77
N LEU A 27 -5.45 14.23 -4.05
CA LEU A 27 -6.37 15.20 -4.64
C LEU A 27 -7.74 14.60 -4.94
N LEU A 28 -7.83 13.29 -5.12
CA LEU A 28 -9.05 12.54 -5.40
C LEU A 28 -9.25 11.43 -4.35
N PRO A 29 -10.43 10.79 -4.29
CA PRO A 29 -10.72 9.74 -3.32
C PRO A 29 -9.66 8.63 -3.31
N LEU A 30 -9.40 8.09 -2.11
CA LEU A 30 -8.54 6.94 -1.93
C LEU A 30 -9.29 5.65 -2.29
N THR A 31 -8.55 4.67 -2.77
CA THR A 31 -9.07 3.35 -3.14
C THR A 31 -8.73 2.29 -2.11
N ASN A 32 -7.50 2.31 -1.62
CA ASN A 32 -6.98 1.30 -0.70
C ASN A 32 -5.78 1.84 0.08
N CYS A 33 -5.42 1.15 1.16
CA CYS A 33 -4.20 1.41 1.93
C CYS A 33 -3.64 0.09 2.50
N ALA A 34 -2.35 0.05 2.77
CA ALA A 34 -1.68 -1.09 3.36
C ALA A 34 -0.47 -0.66 4.19
N PHE A 35 -0.20 -1.36 5.29
CA PHE A 35 1.01 -1.21 6.09
C PHE A 35 2.09 -2.19 5.64
N ASN A 36 3.34 -1.80 5.84
CA ASN A 36 4.44 -2.76 5.83
C ASN A 36 4.46 -3.58 7.14
N LYS A 37 5.29 -4.62 7.20
CA LYS A 37 5.33 -5.55 8.34
C LYS A 37 5.71 -4.90 9.66
N SER A 38 6.63 -3.93 9.65
CA SER A 38 7.07 -3.22 10.86
C SER A 38 6.08 -2.13 11.31
N GLY A 39 5.16 -1.71 10.44
CA GLY A 39 4.18 -0.67 10.74
C GLY A 39 4.76 0.76 10.72
N ASP A 40 6.02 0.94 10.35
CA ASP A 40 6.67 2.24 10.25
C ASP A 40 6.35 2.99 8.95
N LYS A 41 5.87 2.27 7.93
CA LYS A 41 5.40 2.83 6.67
C LYS A 41 4.00 2.31 6.31
N PHE A 42 3.25 3.12 5.61
CA PHE A 42 2.02 2.68 4.92
C PHE A 42 1.93 3.32 3.54
N ILE A 43 1.14 2.71 2.69
CA ILE A 43 0.88 3.17 1.32
C ILE A 43 -0.60 3.45 1.13
N THR A 44 -0.88 4.40 0.26
CA THR A 44 -2.25 4.76 -0.15
C THR A 44 -2.33 4.86 -1.66
N GLY A 45 -3.41 4.34 -2.24
CA GLY A 45 -3.70 4.50 -3.66
C GLY A 45 -4.94 5.36 -3.88
N SER A 46 -5.06 5.93 -5.08
CA SER A 46 -6.12 6.90 -5.37
C SER A 46 -6.60 6.90 -6.81
N TYR A 47 -7.78 7.48 -6.99
CA TYR A 47 -8.32 7.89 -8.29
C TYR A 47 -7.45 8.94 -9.00
N ASP A 48 -6.57 9.65 -8.28
CA ASP A 48 -5.61 10.58 -8.87
C ASP A 48 -4.48 9.87 -9.65
N ARG A 49 -4.51 8.54 -9.74
CA ARG A 49 -3.59 7.67 -10.48
C ARG A 49 -2.23 7.48 -9.81
N THR A 50 -2.10 7.88 -8.56
CA THR A 50 -0.87 7.75 -7.79
C THR A 50 -0.99 6.75 -6.65
N CYS A 51 0.14 6.19 -6.24
CA CYS A 51 0.33 5.53 -4.96
C CYS A 51 1.39 6.31 -4.17
N LYS A 52 1.13 6.58 -2.90
CA LYS A 52 2.05 7.33 -2.03
C LYS A 52 2.50 6.49 -0.86
N VAL A 53 3.77 6.66 -0.50
CA VAL A 53 4.40 6.02 0.67
C VAL A 53 4.55 7.05 1.77
N TRP A 54 4.15 6.70 2.97
CA TRP A 54 4.08 7.57 4.14
C TRP A 54 4.89 7.02 5.31
N ASP A 55 5.51 7.89 6.07
CA ASP A 55 6.03 7.59 7.40
C ASP A 55 4.86 7.58 8.40
N THR A 56 4.68 6.47 9.11
CA THR A 56 3.54 6.30 10.02
C THR A 56 3.60 7.25 11.22
N LYS A 57 4.79 7.50 11.74
CA LYS A 57 4.97 8.32 12.95
C LYS A 57 4.77 9.80 12.68
N SER A 58 5.42 10.35 11.68
CA SER A 58 5.32 11.77 11.32
C SER A 58 4.08 12.08 10.48
N GLY A 59 3.61 11.11 9.68
CA GLY A 59 2.60 11.32 8.65
C GLY A 59 3.13 12.07 7.43
N SER A 60 4.45 12.12 7.26
CA SER A 60 5.08 12.76 6.11
C SER A 60 5.03 11.85 4.89
N GLU A 61 4.78 12.43 3.73
CA GLU A 61 4.95 11.76 2.44
C GLU A 61 6.44 11.52 2.19
N LEU A 62 6.80 10.26 1.94
CA LEU A 62 8.17 9.86 1.63
C LEU A 62 8.40 9.77 0.13
N ILE A 63 7.44 9.18 -0.60
CA ILE A 63 7.56 8.92 -2.04
C ILE A 63 6.18 9.01 -2.69
N SER A 64 6.13 9.52 -3.92
CA SER A 64 4.97 9.44 -4.81
C SER A 64 5.30 8.56 -6.02
N LEU A 65 4.47 7.54 -6.29
CA LEU A 65 4.58 6.61 -7.40
C LEU A 65 3.54 7.01 -8.47
N GLU A 66 3.97 7.60 -9.58
CA GLU A 66 3.08 8.38 -10.49
C GLU A 66 2.99 7.86 -11.93
N GLU A 67 3.49 6.65 -12.23
CA GLU A 67 3.56 6.17 -13.62
C GLU A 67 2.31 5.41 -14.12
N HIS A 68 1.25 5.28 -13.33
CA HIS A 68 -0.01 4.71 -13.79
C HIS A 68 -0.82 5.72 -14.60
N SER A 69 -1.41 5.28 -15.71
CA SER A 69 -2.24 6.13 -16.58
C SER A 69 -3.72 6.17 -16.18
N ASN A 70 -4.12 5.37 -15.18
CA ASN A 70 -5.48 5.32 -14.64
C ASN A 70 -5.44 5.04 -13.14
N VAL A 71 -6.60 4.97 -12.49
CA VAL A 71 -6.79 4.73 -11.05
C VAL A 71 -5.86 3.66 -10.52
N VAL A 72 -5.13 3.95 -9.45
CA VAL A 72 -4.43 2.93 -8.64
C VAL A 72 -5.45 2.36 -7.66
N TYR A 73 -5.87 1.12 -7.89
CA TYR A 73 -6.98 0.53 -7.16
C TYR A 73 -6.55 -0.40 -6.03
N THR A 74 -5.46 -1.12 -6.19
CA THR A 74 -4.96 -2.09 -5.22
C THR A 74 -3.44 -2.02 -5.11
N MET A 75 -2.92 -2.29 -3.92
CA MET A 75 -1.48 -2.28 -3.67
C MET A 75 -1.13 -3.12 -2.44
N ALA A 76 0.11 -3.55 -2.37
CA ALA A 76 0.67 -4.27 -1.22
C ALA A 76 2.18 -4.08 -1.10
N PHE A 77 2.70 -4.22 0.13
CA PHE A 77 4.12 -4.49 0.36
C PHE A 77 4.41 -5.99 0.26
N ASN A 78 5.63 -6.34 -0.14
CA ASN A 78 6.12 -7.72 -0.10
C ASN A 78 6.52 -8.13 1.33
N ASN A 79 5.56 -8.22 2.24
CA ASN A 79 5.81 -8.64 3.61
C ASN A 79 6.32 -10.10 3.63
N PRO A 80 7.32 -10.46 4.51
CA PRO A 80 7.83 -9.64 5.61
C PRO A 80 8.96 -8.68 5.26
N TYR A 81 9.50 -8.69 4.06
CA TYR A 81 10.70 -7.93 3.67
C TYR A 81 10.43 -6.42 3.60
N GLY A 82 9.34 -6.02 2.93
CA GLY A 82 8.91 -4.63 2.83
C GLY A 82 9.78 -3.75 1.92
N ASP A 83 10.72 -4.33 1.17
CA ASP A 83 11.60 -3.64 0.24
C ASP A 83 10.95 -3.35 -1.11
N LYS A 84 9.84 -4.01 -1.41
CA LYS A 84 9.07 -3.82 -2.65
C LYS A 84 7.62 -3.47 -2.38
N ILE A 85 7.05 -2.71 -3.32
CA ILE A 85 5.61 -2.42 -3.40
C ILE A 85 5.12 -2.94 -4.75
N VAL A 86 3.93 -3.53 -4.78
CA VAL A 86 3.20 -3.77 -6.02
C VAL A 86 1.95 -2.90 -6.04
N THR A 87 1.67 -2.29 -7.19
CA THR A 87 0.44 -1.52 -7.44
C THR A 87 -0.31 -2.09 -8.61
N GLY A 88 -1.63 -2.22 -8.50
CA GLY A 88 -2.53 -2.65 -9.57
C GLY A 88 -3.48 -1.54 -9.95
N SER A 89 -3.69 -1.35 -11.26
CA SER A 89 -4.41 -0.20 -11.79
C SER A 89 -5.50 -0.57 -12.80
N PHE A 90 -6.44 0.35 -12.96
CA PHE A 90 -7.41 0.35 -14.04
C PHE A 90 -6.79 0.54 -15.43
N ASP A 91 -5.50 0.91 -15.52
CA ASP A 91 -4.73 0.90 -16.77
C ASP A 91 -4.39 -0.51 -17.27
N ARG A 92 -4.87 -1.55 -16.61
CA ARG A 92 -4.69 -2.99 -16.91
C ARG A 92 -3.29 -3.51 -16.65
N THR A 93 -2.46 -2.74 -15.95
CA THR A 93 -1.11 -3.15 -15.55
C THR A 93 -0.96 -3.20 -14.03
N ALA A 94 -0.04 -4.02 -13.57
CA ALA A 94 0.53 -3.88 -12.24
C ALA A 94 1.98 -3.44 -12.38
N LYS A 95 2.52 -2.79 -11.35
CA LYS A 95 3.91 -2.30 -11.34
C LYS A 95 4.58 -2.69 -10.04
N ILE A 96 5.86 -3.10 -10.13
CA ILE A 96 6.69 -3.41 -8.98
C ILE A 96 7.70 -2.28 -8.79
N TRP A 97 7.80 -1.80 -7.54
CA TRP A 97 8.59 -0.64 -7.14
C TRP A 97 9.51 -0.95 -5.98
N ASP A 98 10.64 -0.28 -5.92
CA ASP A 98 11.44 -0.17 -4.71
C ASP A 98 10.71 0.69 -3.67
N SER A 99 10.52 0.18 -2.46
CA SER A 99 9.76 0.87 -1.41
C SER A 99 10.52 2.02 -0.74
N ASN A 100 11.82 2.13 -0.97
CA ASN A 100 12.68 3.16 -0.37
C ASN A 100 13.02 4.27 -1.36
N THR A 101 13.18 3.94 -2.64
CA THR A 101 13.60 4.89 -3.68
C THR A 101 12.45 5.31 -4.60
N GLY A 102 11.39 4.48 -4.69
CA GLY A 102 10.30 4.68 -5.66
C GLY A 102 10.69 4.29 -7.09
N GLN A 103 11.86 3.69 -7.29
CA GLN A 103 12.25 3.20 -8.60
C GLN A 103 11.33 2.06 -9.03
N ARG A 104 10.82 2.10 -10.26
CA ARG A 104 10.06 1.01 -10.85
C ARG A 104 11.01 -0.08 -11.37
N TYR A 105 10.80 -1.31 -10.89
CA TYR A 105 11.51 -2.48 -11.41
C TYR A 105 10.82 -3.03 -12.67
N HIS A 106 9.51 -3.30 -12.58
CA HIS A 106 8.76 -3.98 -13.62
C HIS A 106 7.39 -3.37 -13.87
N THR A 107 6.90 -3.53 -15.10
CA THR A 107 5.49 -3.35 -15.46
C THR A 107 4.93 -4.70 -15.91
N LEU A 108 4.02 -5.25 -15.12
CA LEU A 108 3.37 -6.54 -15.34
C LEU A 108 2.18 -6.34 -16.27
N LYS A 109 2.26 -6.94 -17.45
CA LYS A 109 1.26 -6.80 -18.52
C LYS A 109 0.58 -8.14 -18.81
N GLY A 110 -0.60 -8.10 -19.40
CA GLY A 110 -1.30 -9.29 -19.86
C GLY A 110 -2.78 -9.33 -19.54
N HIS A 111 -3.26 -8.54 -18.57
CA HIS A 111 -4.70 -8.37 -18.35
C HIS A 111 -5.35 -7.53 -19.45
N LYS A 112 -6.57 -7.91 -19.80
CA LYS A 112 -7.36 -7.22 -20.84
C LYS A 112 -8.29 -6.14 -20.28
N MET A 113 -8.51 -6.16 -18.97
CA MET A 113 -9.33 -5.20 -18.23
C MET A 113 -8.65 -4.79 -16.93
N GLU A 114 -9.32 -3.96 -16.15
CA GLU A 114 -8.85 -3.36 -14.91
C GLU A 114 -8.36 -4.42 -13.91
N ILE A 115 -7.24 -4.16 -13.24
CA ILE A 115 -6.75 -4.96 -12.13
C ILE A 115 -7.41 -4.44 -10.85
N VAL A 116 -8.09 -5.32 -10.12
CA VAL A 116 -8.90 -4.97 -8.95
C VAL A 116 -8.44 -5.63 -7.65
N CYS A 117 -7.58 -6.63 -7.72
CA CYS A 117 -6.98 -7.24 -6.54
C CYS A 117 -5.58 -7.79 -6.85
N LEU A 118 -4.76 -7.86 -5.83
CA LEU A 118 -3.43 -8.45 -5.90
C LEU A 118 -2.96 -8.92 -4.52
N SER A 119 -2.01 -9.83 -4.53
CA SER A 119 -1.34 -10.30 -3.33
C SER A 119 0.04 -10.86 -3.65
N PHE A 120 1.00 -10.65 -2.76
CA PHE A 120 2.25 -11.40 -2.78
C PHE A 120 2.04 -12.79 -2.17
N ASP A 121 2.83 -13.77 -2.60
CA ASP A 121 2.99 -15.02 -1.88
C ASP A 121 3.76 -14.76 -0.55
N PRO A 122 3.72 -15.71 0.41
CA PRO A 122 4.40 -15.53 1.70
C PRO A 122 5.93 -15.31 1.62
N HIS A 123 6.54 -15.73 0.53
CA HIS A 123 7.98 -15.57 0.29
C HIS A 123 8.34 -14.29 -0.48
N GLY A 124 7.34 -13.54 -0.97
CA GLY A 124 7.55 -12.33 -1.75
C GLY A 124 8.18 -12.57 -3.14
N MET A 125 8.10 -13.79 -3.64
CA MET A 125 8.67 -14.22 -4.93
C MET A 125 7.67 -14.13 -6.08
N LEU A 126 6.39 -14.25 -5.77
CA LEU A 126 5.30 -14.24 -6.74
C LEU A 126 4.27 -13.16 -6.39
N VAL A 127 3.67 -12.58 -7.42
CA VAL A 127 2.49 -11.71 -7.31
C VAL A 127 1.33 -12.35 -8.05
N ALA A 128 0.22 -12.55 -7.35
CA ALA A 128 -1.06 -12.87 -7.95
C ALA A 128 -1.84 -11.58 -8.23
N THR A 129 -2.39 -11.44 -9.42
CA THR A 129 -3.27 -10.33 -9.80
C THR A 129 -4.60 -10.85 -10.28
N GLY A 130 -5.69 -10.20 -9.89
CA GLY A 130 -7.05 -10.48 -10.36
C GLY A 130 -7.63 -9.28 -11.11
N SER A 131 -8.37 -9.56 -12.16
CA SER A 131 -8.88 -8.55 -13.08
C SER A 131 -10.36 -8.73 -13.41
N MET A 132 -10.98 -7.64 -13.85
CA MET A 132 -12.32 -7.62 -14.44
C MET A 132 -12.41 -8.45 -15.73
N ASP A 133 -11.29 -8.89 -16.31
CA ASP A 133 -11.26 -9.84 -17.44
C ASP A 133 -11.58 -11.29 -17.06
N ASN A 134 -12.02 -11.53 -15.82
CA ASN A 134 -12.38 -12.85 -15.25
C ASN A 134 -11.16 -13.78 -15.07
N THR A 135 -9.94 -13.27 -15.10
CA THR A 135 -8.73 -14.09 -14.92
C THR A 135 -7.90 -13.64 -13.73
N ALA A 136 -7.19 -14.58 -13.13
CA ALA A 136 -6.06 -14.33 -12.27
C ALA A 136 -4.76 -14.68 -13.02
N LYS A 137 -3.70 -13.92 -12.74
CA LYS A 137 -2.36 -14.15 -13.31
C LYS A 137 -1.34 -14.16 -12.20
N LEU A 138 -0.32 -15.00 -12.37
CA LEU A 138 0.85 -15.05 -11.50
C LEU A 138 2.06 -14.47 -12.26
N PHE A 139 2.80 -13.63 -11.57
CA PHE A 139 4.02 -13.01 -12.08
C PHE A 139 5.18 -13.28 -11.13
N ASP A 140 6.34 -13.55 -11.66
CA ASP A 140 7.58 -13.61 -10.92
C ASP A 140 8.03 -12.18 -10.57
N VAL A 141 8.40 -11.95 -9.31
CA VAL A 141 8.72 -10.60 -8.80
C VAL A 141 10.07 -10.11 -9.31
N GLU A 142 11.00 -11.02 -9.57
CA GLU A 142 12.36 -10.69 -10.00
C GLU A 142 12.46 -10.44 -11.49
N THR A 143 11.75 -11.22 -12.27
CA THR A 143 11.81 -11.13 -13.75
C THR A 143 10.68 -10.32 -14.38
N GLY A 144 9.58 -10.15 -13.69
CA GLY A 144 8.39 -9.43 -14.18
C GLY A 144 7.50 -10.33 -15.03
#